data_a955ee6026916c5820a1f85c98bec79e
#
_entry.id   a955ee6026916c5820a1f85c98bec79e
#
_cell.length_a   1.000
_cell.length_b   1.000
_cell.length_c   1.000
_cell.angle_alpha   90.00
_cell.angle_beta   90.00
_cell.angle_gamma   90.00
#
_symmetry.space_group_name_H-M   'P 1'
#
loop_
_entity.id
_entity.type
_entity.pdbx_description
1 polymer ?
#
loop_
_entity_poly.entity_id
_entity_poly.type
_entity_poly.pdbx_seq_one_letter_code
_entity_poly.pdbx_strand_id
1 'polypeptide(L)'
;MILSNIEQRIKAKIEAIGTPLKDWDIQINYGIKTGFNDAFIIDGKKRAELIAQDPKSEEIIRPILRGRDIKRYGYEFADLYIITTFPSLKIDIESYPAVKQHLLSFGYDRLKQTGDKGARKKTNNKWFETQDSISYWEDFSKQKIMYSEIVREPQFYLDNEGEFLAEATTFIMTGNNLEYLYHLLHSKIITYFFKTFYAGGGLGGDGYRYKKAFLEKLPIPKNINNMSLNQNNVEDIVNKIYQLSEEEIAFIKKLNLKCKTTKNNVINSYKEDYFFDRKIREDRVLDDLDRLFQN
;
A
#
# COMPACT_ATOMS: atom_id res chain seq x y z
N MET A 1 10.59 -7.28 23.93
CA MET A 1 9.24 -7.58 24.48
C MET A 1 9.33 -8.94 25.17
N ILE A 2 8.85 -9.06 26.41
CA ILE A 2 8.76 -10.35 27.12
C ILE A 2 7.37 -10.91 26.80
N LEU A 3 7.33 -12.08 26.14
CA LEU A 3 6.09 -12.76 25.80
C LEU A 3 5.56 -13.52 27.01
N SER A 4 4.25 -13.50 27.22
CA SER A 4 3.57 -14.39 28.20
C SER A 4 3.64 -15.85 27.76
N ASN A 5 3.40 -16.79 28.69
CA ASN A 5 3.44 -18.23 28.39
C ASN A 5 2.47 -18.61 27.24
N ILE A 6 1.28 -18.01 27.21
CA ILE A 6 0.30 -18.26 26.13
C ILE A 6 0.78 -17.72 24.79
N GLU A 7 1.39 -16.53 24.74
CA GLU A 7 1.97 -15.98 23.52
C GLU A 7 3.14 -16.82 23.00
N GLN A 8 3.97 -17.36 23.89
CA GLN A 8 5.05 -18.28 23.53
C GLN A 8 4.52 -19.57 22.90
N ARG A 9 3.47 -20.18 23.50
CA ARG A 9 2.82 -21.37 22.91
C ARG A 9 2.22 -21.08 21.53
N ILE A 10 1.50 -19.97 21.39
CA ILE A 10 0.93 -19.55 20.11
C ILE A 10 2.04 -19.36 19.07
N LYS A 11 3.09 -18.63 19.43
CA LYS A 11 4.23 -18.39 18.52
C LYS A 11 4.88 -19.69 18.07
N ALA A 12 5.11 -20.63 18.98
CA ALA A 12 5.70 -21.92 18.65
C ALA A 12 4.85 -22.72 17.65
N LYS A 13 3.51 -22.73 17.80
CA LYS A 13 2.60 -23.38 16.84
C LYS A 13 2.64 -22.74 15.46
N ILE A 14 2.66 -21.40 15.40
CA ILE A 14 2.72 -20.67 14.13
C ILE A 14 4.01 -21.00 13.39
N GLU A 15 5.15 -20.96 14.08
CA GLU A 15 6.46 -21.21 13.49
C GLU A 15 6.67 -22.68 13.11
N ALA A 16 6.02 -23.62 13.80
CA ALA A 16 6.09 -25.05 13.48
C ALA A 16 5.26 -25.43 12.23
N ILE A 17 4.15 -24.76 11.99
CA ILE A 17 3.19 -25.11 10.93
C ILE A 17 3.32 -24.20 9.71
N GLY A 18 3.56 -22.91 9.93
CA GLY A 18 3.64 -21.92 8.88
C GLY A 18 4.98 -21.95 8.13
N THR A 19 4.94 -21.57 6.87
CA THR A 19 6.12 -21.31 6.05
C THR A 19 6.28 -19.80 5.91
N PRO A 20 7.45 -19.20 6.19
CA PRO A 20 7.67 -17.78 5.96
C PRO A 20 7.28 -17.36 4.53
N LEU A 21 6.61 -16.22 4.38
CA LEU A 21 6.08 -15.79 3.08
C LEU A 21 7.19 -15.60 2.03
N LYS A 22 8.42 -15.27 2.44
CA LYS A 22 9.60 -15.21 1.56
C LYS A 22 9.94 -16.55 0.88
N ASP A 23 9.50 -17.68 1.47
CA ASP A 23 9.75 -19.04 0.98
C ASP A 23 8.55 -19.58 0.17
N TRP A 24 7.59 -18.72 -0.14
CA TRP A 24 6.51 -18.94 -1.07
C TRP A 24 6.93 -18.52 -2.48
N ASP A 25 6.22 -18.99 -3.49
CA ASP A 25 6.32 -18.46 -4.86
C ASP A 25 5.51 -17.15 -4.96
N ILE A 26 5.97 -16.14 -4.21
CA ILE A 26 5.36 -14.80 -4.11
C ILE A 26 6.46 -13.76 -4.23
N GLN A 27 6.21 -12.74 -5.05
CA GLN A 27 7.06 -11.56 -5.15
C GLN A 27 6.34 -10.34 -4.60
N ILE A 28 7.02 -9.55 -3.78
CA ILE A 28 6.51 -8.29 -3.25
C ILE A 28 7.30 -7.14 -3.85
N ASN A 29 6.60 -6.27 -4.58
CA ASN A 29 7.16 -5.10 -5.21
C ASN A 29 6.54 -3.81 -4.68
N TYR A 30 7.32 -2.72 -4.74
CA TYR A 30 6.88 -1.38 -4.34
C TYR A 30 5.98 -0.77 -5.40
N GLY A 31 5.15 0.20 -4.98
CA GLY A 31 4.46 1.09 -5.90
C GLY A 31 5.40 2.11 -6.55
N ILE A 32 4.88 2.83 -7.51
CA ILE A 32 5.61 3.70 -8.43
C ILE A 32 5.91 5.05 -7.77
N LYS A 33 7.18 5.44 -7.74
CA LYS A 33 7.61 6.80 -7.41
C LYS A 33 7.84 7.59 -8.67
N THR A 34 7.00 8.58 -8.90
CA THR A 34 7.12 9.47 -10.06
C THR A 34 8.25 10.50 -9.90
N GLY A 35 8.55 10.87 -8.65
CA GLY A 35 9.43 11.98 -8.31
C GLY A 35 8.77 13.35 -8.42
N PHE A 36 7.56 13.44 -9.02
CA PHE A 36 6.73 14.65 -9.07
C PHE A 36 5.27 14.28 -9.42
N ASN A 37 4.50 13.92 -8.39
CA ASN A 37 3.15 13.38 -8.57
C ASN A 37 2.22 14.32 -9.35
N ASP A 38 2.30 15.65 -9.13
CA ASP A 38 1.42 16.62 -9.77
C ASP A 38 1.50 16.59 -11.31
N ALA A 39 2.68 16.25 -11.87
CA ALA A 39 2.87 16.15 -13.31
C ALA A 39 2.47 14.77 -13.87
N PHE A 40 2.66 13.69 -13.09
CA PHE A 40 2.51 12.32 -13.59
C PHE A 40 1.21 11.65 -13.15
N ILE A 41 0.54 12.14 -12.11
CA ILE A 41 -0.75 11.61 -11.65
C ILE A 41 -1.84 12.64 -11.96
N ILE A 42 -2.75 12.27 -12.82
CA ILE A 42 -3.83 13.12 -13.36
C ILE A 42 -5.19 12.57 -12.98
N ASP A 43 -6.20 13.42 -12.96
CA ASP A 43 -7.60 13.00 -12.78
C ASP A 43 -8.24 12.55 -14.10
N GLY A 44 -9.45 11.98 -14.00
CA GLY A 44 -10.20 11.51 -15.17
C GLY A 44 -10.53 12.62 -16.17
N LYS A 45 -10.74 13.86 -15.70
CA LYS A 45 -10.97 15.02 -16.59
C LYS A 45 -9.74 15.32 -17.44
N LYS A 46 -8.55 15.39 -16.82
CA LYS A 46 -7.30 15.62 -17.53
C LYS A 46 -6.96 14.45 -18.46
N ARG A 47 -7.21 13.20 -18.03
CA ARG A 47 -7.09 12.02 -18.90
C ARG A 47 -7.94 12.17 -20.16
N ALA A 48 -9.22 12.49 -20.02
CA ALA A 48 -10.13 12.67 -21.16
C ALA A 48 -9.67 13.78 -22.11
N GLU A 49 -9.18 14.91 -21.56
CA GLU A 49 -8.62 16.02 -22.32
C GLU A 49 -7.40 15.57 -23.16
N LEU A 50 -6.44 14.86 -22.55
CA LEU A 50 -5.23 14.40 -23.25
C LEU A 50 -5.56 13.40 -24.36
N ILE A 51 -6.48 12.46 -24.11
CA ILE A 51 -6.93 11.48 -25.12
C ILE A 51 -7.69 12.16 -26.27
N ALA A 52 -8.49 13.19 -25.98
CA ALA A 52 -9.19 13.94 -27.01
C ALA A 52 -8.24 14.74 -27.93
N GLN A 53 -7.12 15.23 -27.37
CA GLN A 53 -6.08 15.93 -28.14
C GLN A 53 -5.19 14.97 -28.94
N ASP A 54 -4.90 13.81 -28.37
CA ASP A 54 -4.05 12.77 -28.94
C ASP A 54 -4.53 11.39 -28.45
N PRO A 55 -5.34 10.66 -29.26
CA PRO A 55 -5.90 9.36 -28.87
C PRO A 55 -4.84 8.34 -28.47
N LYS A 56 -3.62 8.43 -29.01
CA LYS A 56 -2.52 7.54 -28.66
C LYS A 56 -2.10 7.66 -27.20
N SER A 57 -2.39 8.82 -26.56
CA SER A 57 -2.10 9.03 -25.13
C SER A 57 -2.74 7.96 -24.22
N GLU A 58 -3.84 7.31 -24.64
CA GLU A 58 -4.50 6.26 -23.87
C GLU A 58 -3.58 5.05 -23.61
N GLU A 59 -2.65 4.76 -24.51
CA GLU A 59 -1.70 3.64 -24.38
C GLU A 59 -0.82 3.76 -23.13
N ILE A 60 -0.51 4.99 -22.71
CA ILE A 60 0.42 5.28 -21.62
C ILE A 60 -0.24 5.94 -20.41
N ILE A 61 -1.58 6.01 -20.35
CA ILE A 61 -2.32 6.54 -19.19
C ILE A 61 -3.14 5.41 -18.58
N ARG A 62 -2.77 4.99 -17.34
CA ARG A 62 -3.35 3.82 -16.67
C ARG A 62 -3.92 4.20 -15.30
N PRO A 63 -5.01 3.55 -14.84
CA PRO A 63 -5.57 3.82 -13.52
C PRO A 63 -4.60 3.43 -12.41
N ILE A 64 -4.58 4.21 -11.31
CA ILE A 64 -3.67 4.01 -10.20
C ILE A 64 -4.39 4.07 -8.84
N LEU A 65 -4.00 3.20 -7.91
CA LEU A 65 -4.45 3.25 -6.52
C LEU A 65 -3.31 3.70 -5.59
N ARG A 66 -3.67 4.58 -4.66
CA ARG A 66 -2.80 5.01 -3.55
C ARG A 66 -3.11 4.13 -2.33
N GLY A 67 -2.22 4.09 -1.35
CA GLY A 67 -2.43 3.32 -0.13
C GLY A 67 -3.76 3.63 0.57
N ARG A 68 -4.19 4.89 0.59
CA ARG A 68 -5.48 5.32 1.18
C ARG A 68 -6.72 4.87 0.41
N ASP A 69 -6.56 4.51 -0.86
CA ASP A 69 -7.65 4.04 -1.72
C ASP A 69 -7.93 2.55 -1.49
N ILE A 70 -6.95 1.80 -0.96
CA ILE A 70 -7.10 0.38 -0.60
C ILE A 70 -7.91 0.27 0.70
N LYS A 71 -8.94 -0.56 0.67
CA LYS A 71 -9.82 -0.83 1.82
C LYS A 71 -9.76 -2.31 2.22
N ARG A 72 -10.43 -2.65 3.31
CA ARG A 72 -10.63 -4.04 3.68
C ARG A 72 -11.51 -4.72 2.63
N TYR A 73 -10.98 -5.74 1.95
CA TYR A 73 -11.63 -6.51 0.88
C TYR A 73 -11.96 -5.74 -0.40
N GLY A 74 -11.39 -4.55 -0.63
CA GLY A 74 -11.71 -3.78 -1.81
C GLY A 74 -10.93 -2.46 -1.92
N TYR A 75 -11.46 -1.54 -2.68
CA TYR A 75 -10.88 -0.23 -2.91
C TYR A 75 -11.95 0.84 -3.11
N GLU A 76 -11.55 2.10 -2.99
CA GLU A 76 -12.32 3.27 -3.39
C GLU A 76 -11.51 4.01 -4.46
N PHE A 77 -11.94 3.89 -5.72
CA PHE A 77 -11.24 4.54 -6.82
C PHE A 77 -11.45 6.05 -6.79
N ALA A 78 -10.37 6.80 -6.76
CA ALA A 78 -10.39 8.26 -6.67
C ALA A 78 -10.34 8.94 -8.03
N ASP A 79 -10.61 8.21 -9.13
CA ASP A 79 -10.53 8.68 -10.51
C ASP A 79 -9.16 9.27 -10.87
N LEU A 80 -8.10 8.57 -10.44
CA LEU A 80 -6.72 8.97 -10.70
C LEU A 80 -6.03 8.00 -11.65
N TYR A 81 -5.20 8.59 -12.50
CA TYR A 81 -4.45 7.90 -13.54
C TYR A 81 -2.99 8.32 -13.51
N ILE A 82 -2.09 7.41 -13.88
CA ILE A 82 -0.67 7.70 -14.00
C ILE A 82 -0.23 7.67 -15.45
N ILE A 83 0.63 8.63 -15.80
CA ILE A 83 1.36 8.63 -17.08
C ILE A 83 2.53 7.68 -16.94
N THR A 84 2.51 6.55 -17.66
CA THR A 84 3.43 5.42 -17.50
C THR A 84 4.70 5.58 -18.34
N THR A 85 5.40 6.69 -18.19
CA THR A 85 6.69 6.89 -18.84
C THR A 85 7.85 6.31 -18.03
N PHE A 86 7.77 5.00 -17.73
CA PHE A 86 8.83 4.30 -17.00
C PHE A 86 10.08 4.14 -17.86
N PRO A 87 11.29 4.34 -17.33
CA PRO A 87 12.53 4.13 -18.06
C PRO A 87 12.62 2.75 -18.72
N SER A 88 12.07 1.71 -18.08
CA SER A 88 12.03 0.34 -18.61
C SER A 88 11.20 0.18 -19.89
N LEU A 89 10.19 1.03 -20.10
CA LEU A 89 9.33 1.01 -21.30
C LEU A 89 9.97 1.68 -22.52
N LYS A 90 11.06 2.46 -22.31
CA LYS A 90 11.78 3.17 -23.39
C LYS A 90 10.85 3.99 -24.30
N ILE A 91 9.87 4.69 -23.70
CA ILE A 91 8.88 5.48 -24.42
C ILE A 91 9.59 6.55 -25.27
N ASP A 92 9.15 6.69 -26.53
CA ASP A 92 9.43 7.87 -27.33
C ASP A 92 8.35 8.92 -27.08
N ILE A 93 8.66 9.95 -26.29
CA ILE A 93 7.71 10.99 -25.90
C ILE A 93 7.23 11.83 -27.09
N GLU A 94 7.98 11.89 -28.18
CA GLU A 94 7.55 12.59 -29.41
C GLU A 94 6.33 11.93 -30.06
N SER A 95 6.13 10.63 -29.78
CA SER A 95 4.96 9.88 -30.24
C SER A 95 3.68 10.20 -29.44
N TYR A 96 3.76 11.01 -28.36
CA TYR A 96 2.66 11.37 -27.46
C TYR A 96 2.63 12.88 -27.23
N PRO A 97 2.34 13.70 -28.25
CA PRO A 97 2.50 15.14 -28.19
C PRO A 97 1.64 15.83 -27.12
N ALA A 98 0.42 15.34 -26.87
CA ALA A 98 -0.44 15.89 -25.81
C ALA A 98 0.16 15.65 -24.41
N VAL A 99 0.64 14.43 -24.13
CA VAL A 99 1.33 14.10 -22.88
C VAL A 99 2.63 14.89 -22.73
N LYS A 100 3.41 15.02 -23.81
CA LYS A 100 4.64 15.83 -23.81
C LYS A 100 4.35 17.29 -23.41
N GLN A 101 3.34 17.90 -24.03
CA GLN A 101 2.95 19.28 -23.71
C GLN A 101 2.43 19.42 -22.29
N HIS A 102 1.62 18.47 -21.82
CA HIS A 102 1.15 18.44 -20.44
C HIS A 102 2.32 18.41 -19.46
N LEU A 103 3.28 17.51 -19.64
CA LEU A 103 4.46 17.45 -18.76
C LEU A 103 5.25 18.75 -18.82
N LEU A 104 5.55 19.30 -20.03
CA LEU A 104 6.29 20.55 -20.19
C LEU A 104 5.60 21.76 -19.57
N SER A 105 4.27 21.75 -19.39
CA SER A 105 3.53 22.82 -18.72
C SER A 105 3.95 23.03 -17.26
N PHE A 106 4.56 22.05 -16.64
CA PHE A 106 5.15 22.13 -15.28
C PHE A 106 6.57 22.71 -15.26
N GLY A 107 7.15 22.97 -16.43
CA GLY A 107 8.48 23.50 -16.62
C GLY A 107 9.57 22.42 -16.72
N TYR A 108 10.40 22.51 -17.76
CA TYR A 108 11.50 21.56 -18.02
C TYR A 108 12.47 21.47 -16.82
N ASP A 109 12.84 22.62 -16.24
CA ASP A 109 13.75 22.68 -15.11
C ASP A 109 13.23 21.95 -13.86
N ARG A 110 11.91 21.95 -13.67
CA ARG A 110 11.25 21.21 -12.58
C ARG A 110 11.23 19.70 -12.83
N LEU A 111 11.12 19.29 -14.08
CA LEU A 111 11.00 17.90 -14.49
C LEU A 111 12.35 17.18 -14.64
N LYS A 112 13.43 17.89 -14.94
CA LYS A 112 14.76 17.26 -15.09
C LYS A 112 15.18 16.55 -13.80
N GLN A 113 15.95 15.48 -13.93
CA GLN A 113 16.37 14.63 -12.82
C GLN A 113 17.87 14.84 -12.49
N THR A 114 18.23 16.09 -12.24
CA THR A 114 19.61 16.52 -12.01
C THR A 114 19.98 16.62 -10.52
N GLY A 115 18.97 16.69 -9.63
CA GLY A 115 19.17 16.90 -8.21
C GLY A 115 19.46 18.35 -7.82
N ASP A 116 19.42 19.29 -8.78
CA ASP A 116 19.56 20.72 -8.54
C ASP A 116 18.36 21.27 -7.75
N LYS A 117 18.53 22.48 -7.20
CA LYS A 117 17.45 23.14 -6.47
C LYS A 117 16.23 23.32 -7.38
N GLY A 118 15.08 22.80 -6.95
CA GLY A 118 13.83 22.85 -7.71
C GLY A 118 13.63 21.72 -8.73
N ALA A 119 14.67 20.98 -9.10
CA ALA A 119 14.58 19.80 -9.96
C ALA A 119 14.21 18.54 -9.16
N ARG A 120 13.89 17.44 -9.87
CA ARG A 120 13.70 16.12 -9.24
C ARG A 120 15.04 15.53 -8.79
N LYS A 121 14.98 14.52 -7.90
CA LYS A 121 16.17 13.77 -7.42
C LYS A 121 17.04 13.33 -8.60
N LYS A 122 18.37 13.40 -8.43
CA LYS A 122 19.34 12.99 -9.46
C LYS A 122 19.17 11.50 -9.82
N THR A 123 19.02 11.26 -11.10
CA THR A 123 19.03 9.92 -11.74
C THR A 123 19.66 10.05 -13.13
N ASN A 124 19.74 8.95 -13.89
CA ASN A 124 20.11 8.96 -15.31
C ASN A 124 18.91 8.95 -16.24
N ASN A 125 17.70 9.11 -15.70
CA ASN A 125 16.46 9.07 -16.47
C ASN A 125 16.22 10.37 -17.22
N LYS A 126 15.46 10.29 -18.30
CA LYS A 126 15.05 11.46 -19.09
C LYS A 126 14.06 12.33 -18.29
N TRP A 127 13.93 13.60 -18.67
CA TRP A 127 13.06 14.58 -18.00
C TRP A 127 11.58 14.16 -17.92
N PHE A 128 11.09 13.41 -18.90
CA PHE A 128 9.71 12.93 -18.98
C PHE A 128 9.51 11.53 -18.33
N GLU A 129 10.57 10.85 -17.93
CA GLU A 129 10.46 9.54 -17.31
C GLU A 129 10.19 9.67 -15.81
N THR A 130 9.51 8.66 -15.24
CA THR A 130 9.33 8.57 -13.79
C THR A 130 10.67 8.40 -13.07
N GLN A 131 10.69 8.63 -11.75
CA GLN A 131 11.92 8.50 -10.97
C GLN A 131 12.41 7.06 -10.87
N ASP A 132 11.49 6.12 -10.64
CA ASP A 132 11.82 4.70 -10.55
C ASP A 132 11.76 4.03 -11.93
N SER A 133 12.69 3.12 -12.18
CA SER A 133 12.80 2.43 -13.48
C SER A 133 11.67 1.43 -13.74
N ILE A 134 11.08 0.88 -12.70
CA ILE A 134 9.97 -0.10 -12.73
C ILE A 134 10.29 -1.28 -13.67
N SER A 135 11.35 -2.04 -13.37
CA SER A 135 11.73 -3.23 -14.14
C SER A 135 10.68 -4.36 -14.09
N TYR A 136 9.80 -4.33 -13.08
CA TYR A 136 8.69 -5.26 -12.86
C TYR A 136 7.34 -4.72 -13.36
N TRP A 137 7.34 -3.85 -14.36
CA TRP A 137 6.11 -3.20 -14.86
C TRP A 137 5.07 -4.21 -15.36
N GLU A 138 5.49 -5.37 -15.87
CA GLU A 138 4.59 -6.45 -16.29
C GLU A 138 3.78 -7.06 -15.14
N ASP A 139 4.28 -6.98 -13.91
CA ASP A 139 3.58 -7.50 -12.73
C ASP A 139 2.30 -6.72 -12.43
N PHE A 140 2.19 -5.46 -12.88
CA PHE A 140 0.96 -4.69 -12.71
C PHE A 140 -0.21 -5.20 -13.55
N SER A 141 0.06 -5.90 -14.64
CA SER A 141 -0.98 -6.48 -15.52
C SER A 141 -1.36 -7.92 -15.15
N LYS A 142 -0.76 -8.48 -14.10
CA LYS A 142 -1.09 -9.81 -13.56
C LYS A 142 -2.11 -9.71 -12.43
N GLN A 143 -2.76 -10.85 -12.12
CA GLN A 143 -3.45 -10.98 -10.84
C GLN A 143 -2.47 -10.62 -9.71
N LYS A 144 -2.90 -9.79 -8.79
CA LYS A 144 -2.06 -9.31 -7.68
C LYS A 144 -2.86 -8.93 -6.45
N ILE A 145 -2.24 -9.05 -5.28
CA ILE A 145 -2.75 -8.42 -4.06
C ILE A 145 -2.11 -7.04 -3.94
N MET A 146 -2.93 -6.00 -3.87
CA MET A 146 -2.49 -4.63 -3.58
C MET A 146 -2.74 -4.31 -2.11
N TYR A 147 -1.78 -3.63 -1.44
CA TYR A 147 -1.94 -3.28 -0.04
C TYR A 147 -1.22 -1.99 0.36
N SER A 148 -1.74 -1.33 1.39
CA SER A 148 -1.11 -0.15 1.99
C SER A 148 -0.06 -0.56 3.02
N GLU A 149 1.09 0.14 3.03
CA GLU A 149 2.12 -0.12 4.05
C GLU A 149 1.64 0.25 5.46
N ILE A 150 0.99 1.41 5.61
CA ILE A 150 0.57 1.94 6.91
C ILE A 150 -0.92 1.77 7.07
N VAL A 151 -1.32 1.01 8.07
CA VAL A 151 -2.73 0.64 8.29
C VAL A 151 -3.06 0.60 9.78
N ARG A 152 -4.36 0.64 10.10
CA ARG A 152 -4.91 0.33 11.43
C ARG A 152 -5.58 -1.04 11.48
N GLU A 153 -5.99 -1.54 10.32
CA GLU A 153 -6.58 -2.85 10.11
C GLU A 153 -6.09 -3.43 8.77
N PRO A 154 -6.25 -4.73 8.50
CA PRO A 154 -5.87 -5.31 7.22
C PRO A 154 -6.58 -4.60 6.07
N GLN A 155 -5.81 -4.05 5.14
CA GLN A 155 -6.29 -3.39 3.93
C GLN A 155 -5.56 -4.02 2.74
N PHE A 156 -6.19 -5.05 2.18
CA PHE A 156 -5.72 -5.76 1.00
C PHE A 156 -6.84 -5.78 -0.04
N TYR A 157 -6.47 -5.62 -1.29
CA TYR A 157 -7.35 -5.75 -2.45
C TYR A 157 -6.76 -6.77 -3.42
N LEU A 158 -7.57 -7.72 -3.86
CA LEU A 158 -7.18 -8.69 -4.89
C LEU A 158 -7.64 -8.16 -6.25
N ASP A 159 -6.68 -7.66 -7.02
CA ASP A 159 -6.89 -7.22 -8.40
C ASP A 159 -6.72 -8.42 -9.33
N ASN A 160 -7.84 -9.04 -9.69
CA ASN A 160 -7.85 -10.26 -10.50
C ASN A 160 -7.46 -10.01 -11.96
N GLU A 161 -7.83 -8.85 -12.49
CA GLU A 161 -7.68 -8.52 -13.91
C GLU A 161 -6.40 -7.74 -14.21
N GLY A 162 -5.63 -7.38 -13.20
CA GLY A 162 -4.44 -6.55 -13.38
C GLY A 162 -4.78 -5.13 -13.87
N GLU A 163 -5.87 -4.57 -13.36
CA GLU A 163 -6.39 -3.28 -13.80
C GLU A 163 -5.55 -2.11 -13.32
N PHE A 164 -5.18 -2.12 -12.04
CA PHE A 164 -4.61 -0.95 -11.38
C PHE A 164 -3.09 -1.01 -11.24
N LEU A 165 -2.46 0.14 -11.39
CA LEU A 165 -1.09 0.37 -10.94
C LEU A 165 -1.09 0.83 -9.47
N ALA A 166 0.07 0.73 -8.82
CA ALA A 166 0.26 1.08 -7.42
C ALA A 166 1.10 2.36 -7.29
N GLU A 167 0.62 3.34 -6.53
CA GLU A 167 1.39 4.53 -6.16
C GLU A 167 2.38 4.19 -5.02
N ALA A 168 3.39 5.00 -4.82
CA ALA A 168 4.52 4.78 -3.90
C ALA A 168 4.16 4.38 -2.45
N THR A 169 2.93 4.67 -1.99
CA THR A 169 2.42 4.28 -0.67
C THR A 169 1.73 2.89 -0.65
N THR A 170 1.70 2.25 -1.81
CA THR A 170 1.07 0.95 -2.05
C THR A 170 2.13 -0.07 -2.47
N PHE A 171 1.90 -1.33 -2.13
CA PHE A 171 2.70 -2.47 -2.56
C PHE A 171 1.85 -3.43 -3.34
N ILE A 172 2.50 -4.26 -4.16
CA ILE A 172 1.85 -5.37 -4.86
C ILE A 172 2.52 -6.69 -4.48
N MET A 173 1.72 -7.75 -4.41
CA MET A 173 2.19 -9.14 -4.35
C MET A 173 1.69 -9.89 -5.58
N THR A 174 2.60 -10.52 -6.30
CA THR A 174 2.31 -11.42 -7.43
C THR A 174 2.83 -12.81 -7.14
N GLY A 175 2.31 -13.82 -7.81
CA GLY A 175 2.72 -15.22 -7.65
C GLY A 175 1.54 -16.19 -7.58
N ASN A 176 1.75 -17.33 -6.93
CA ASN A 176 0.76 -18.39 -6.86
C ASN A 176 -0.10 -18.33 -5.59
N ASN A 177 -1.31 -18.90 -5.65
CA ASN A 177 -2.26 -19.00 -4.52
C ASN A 177 -2.65 -17.65 -3.90
N LEU A 178 -2.74 -16.57 -4.69
CA LEU A 178 -3.02 -15.23 -4.21
C LEU A 178 -4.39 -15.11 -3.53
N GLU A 179 -5.43 -15.77 -4.05
CA GLU A 179 -6.76 -15.76 -3.43
C GLU A 179 -6.76 -16.38 -2.03
N TYR A 180 -6.08 -17.53 -1.87
CA TYR A 180 -5.90 -18.16 -0.56
C TYR A 180 -5.14 -17.23 0.39
N LEU A 181 -4.02 -16.66 -0.05
CA LEU A 181 -3.21 -15.73 0.73
C LEU A 181 -4.01 -14.47 1.11
N TYR A 182 -4.79 -13.93 0.18
CA TYR A 182 -5.64 -12.76 0.39
C TYR A 182 -6.62 -12.95 1.56
N HIS A 183 -7.28 -14.10 1.62
CA HIS A 183 -8.18 -14.40 2.73
C HIS A 183 -7.43 -14.59 4.06
N LEU A 184 -6.28 -15.26 4.04
CA LEU A 184 -5.45 -15.41 5.24
C LEU A 184 -4.97 -14.07 5.79
N LEU A 185 -4.50 -13.16 4.93
CA LEU A 185 -4.04 -11.83 5.35
C LEU A 185 -5.16 -10.97 5.97
N HIS A 186 -6.42 -11.27 5.68
CA HIS A 186 -7.57 -10.63 6.32
C HIS A 186 -8.04 -11.31 7.61
N SER A 187 -7.52 -12.50 7.94
CA SER A 187 -7.85 -13.19 9.19
C SER A 187 -7.42 -12.37 10.40
N LYS A 188 -8.28 -12.33 11.42
CA LYS A 188 -7.97 -11.70 12.73
C LYS A 188 -6.82 -12.38 13.44
N ILE A 189 -6.69 -13.69 13.25
CA ILE A 189 -5.64 -14.51 13.83
C ILE A 189 -4.30 -14.19 13.18
N ILE A 190 -4.23 -14.17 11.84
CA ILE A 190 -3.02 -13.80 11.10
C ILE A 190 -2.64 -12.34 11.39
N THR A 191 -3.62 -11.44 11.47
CA THR A 191 -3.39 -10.05 11.87
C THR A 191 -2.79 -9.94 13.27
N TYR A 192 -3.32 -10.70 14.23
CA TYR A 192 -2.77 -10.78 15.59
C TYR A 192 -1.32 -11.27 15.56
N PHE A 193 -1.03 -12.35 14.83
CA PHE A 193 0.31 -12.90 14.70
C PHE A 193 1.28 -11.87 14.14
N PHE A 194 0.89 -11.22 13.03
CA PHE A 194 1.72 -10.19 12.43
C PHE A 194 2.01 -9.05 13.40
N LYS A 195 0.98 -8.46 13.99
CA LYS A 195 1.12 -7.33 14.93
C LYS A 195 1.97 -7.66 16.15
N THR A 196 1.79 -8.86 16.71
CA THR A 196 2.44 -9.25 17.96
C THR A 196 3.89 -9.70 17.76
N PHE A 197 4.18 -10.42 16.67
CA PHE A 197 5.47 -11.10 16.55
C PHE A 197 6.36 -10.58 15.42
N TYR A 198 5.80 -9.95 14.39
CA TYR A 198 6.52 -9.62 13.16
C TYR A 198 6.55 -8.14 12.79
N ALA A 199 5.59 -7.33 13.21
CA ALA A 199 5.44 -5.94 12.76
C ALA A 199 6.54 -4.96 13.23
N GLY A 200 7.44 -5.38 14.10
CA GLY A 200 8.60 -4.57 14.50
C GLY A 200 8.29 -3.34 15.38
N GLY A 201 7.11 -3.28 15.97
CA GLY A 201 6.65 -2.18 16.82
C GLY A 201 5.55 -1.33 16.17
N GLY A 202 4.72 -0.70 17.01
CA GLY A 202 3.60 0.14 16.56
C GLY A 202 4.05 1.56 16.16
N LEU A 203 3.16 2.24 15.43
CA LEU A 203 3.33 3.66 15.03
C LEU A 203 2.74 4.65 16.05
N GLY A 204 2.39 4.17 17.23
CA GLY A 204 1.51 4.86 18.17
C GLY A 204 0.04 4.55 17.87
N GLY A 205 -0.81 4.51 18.91
CA GLY A 205 -2.18 4.04 18.79
C GLY A 205 -2.26 2.62 18.19
N ASP A 206 -3.24 2.38 17.34
CA ASP A 206 -3.48 1.06 16.70
C ASP A 206 -2.73 0.85 15.36
N GLY A 207 -1.95 1.84 14.92
CA GLY A 207 -1.26 1.82 13.63
C GLY A 207 -0.09 0.84 13.61
N TYR A 208 0.10 0.16 12.47
CA TYR A 208 1.24 -0.72 12.21
C TYR A 208 1.62 -0.71 10.74
N ARG A 209 2.76 -1.30 10.41
CA ARG A 209 3.30 -1.29 9.06
C ARG A 209 3.45 -2.69 8.50
N TYR A 210 2.86 -2.92 7.34
CA TYR A 210 3.15 -4.09 6.49
C TYR A 210 4.41 -3.86 5.66
N LYS A 211 5.56 -3.58 6.31
CA LYS A 211 6.84 -3.52 5.60
C LYS A 211 7.14 -4.85 4.94
N LYS A 212 7.63 -4.84 3.69
CA LYS A 212 8.05 -6.02 2.95
C LYS A 212 8.94 -6.95 3.82
N ALA A 213 10.00 -6.42 4.41
CA ALA A 213 10.95 -7.18 5.23
C ALA A 213 10.34 -7.84 6.49
N PHE A 214 9.19 -7.36 6.97
CA PHE A 214 8.47 -7.95 8.09
C PHE A 214 7.43 -8.96 7.61
N LEU A 215 6.71 -8.61 6.55
CA LEU A 215 5.67 -9.47 5.98
C LEU A 215 6.26 -10.75 5.39
N GLU A 216 7.43 -10.66 4.76
CA GLU A 216 8.18 -11.81 4.24
C GLU A 216 8.56 -12.85 5.31
N LYS A 217 8.64 -12.44 6.59
CA LYS A 217 8.95 -13.34 7.70
C LYS A 217 7.71 -14.01 8.32
N LEU A 218 6.51 -13.54 7.98
CA LEU A 218 5.27 -14.06 8.56
C LEU A 218 5.07 -15.52 8.14
N PRO A 219 5.02 -16.48 9.07
CA PRO A 219 4.79 -17.89 8.76
C PRO A 219 3.31 -18.11 8.44
N ILE A 220 3.02 -18.43 7.19
CA ILE A 220 1.66 -18.70 6.71
C ILE A 220 1.59 -20.14 6.22
N PRO A 221 0.51 -20.89 6.53
CA PRO A 221 0.37 -22.27 6.10
C PRO A 221 0.15 -22.32 4.59
N LYS A 222 0.98 -23.10 3.86
CA LYS A 222 0.79 -23.32 2.43
C LYS A 222 -0.52 -24.07 2.17
N ASN A 223 -1.17 -23.76 1.07
CA ASN A 223 -2.39 -24.46 0.64
C ASN A 223 -2.06 -25.83 0.04
N ILE A 224 -1.85 -26.83 0.91
CA ILE A 224 -1.45 -28.18 0.50
C ILE A 224 -2.65 -28.96 -0.11
N ASN A 225 -3.89 -28.62 0.30
CA ASN A 225 -5.10 -29.40 -0.01
C ASN A 225 -6.08 -28.63 -0.94
N ASN A 226 -5.63 -27.60 -1.63
CA ASN A 226 -6.48 -26.74 -2.46
C ASN A 226 -7.75 -26.25 -1.74
N MET A 227 -7.62 -25.90 -0.46
CA MET A 227 -8.74 -25.43 0.36
C MET A 227 -9.25 -24.09 -0.17
N SER A 228 -10.55 -24.00 -0.39
CA SER A 228 -11.21 -22.72 -0.70
C SER A 228 -11.46 -21.95 0.58
N LEU A 229 -10.83 -20.78 0.71
CA LEU A 229 -11.06 -19.83 1.79
C LEU A 229 -11.99 -18.71 1.34
N ASN A 230 -12.79 -18.22 2.28
CA ASN A 230 -13.59 -17.02 2.12
C ASN A 230 -13.76 -16.30 3.46
N GLN A 231 -14.43 -15.15 3.44
CA GLN A 231 -14.61 -14.32 4.63
C GLN A 231 -15.35 -15.02 5.78
N ASN A 232 -16.18 -16.03 5.48
CA ASN A 232 -17.02 -16.72 6.47
C ASN A 232 -16.29 -17.90 7.14
N ASN A 233 -15.37 -18.56 6.45
CA ASN A 233 -14.71 -19.76 6.95
C ASN A 233 -13.24 -19.59 7.34
N VAL A 234 -12.60 -18.47 6.98
CA VAL A 234 -11.15 -18.27 7.16
C VAL A 234 -10.72 -18.40 8.63
N GLU A 235 -11.47 -17.85 9.57
CA GLU A 235 -11.10 -17.89 10.99
C GLU A 235 -11.12 -19.33 11.54
N ASP A 236 -12.16 -20.10 11.22
CA ASP A 236 -12.29 -21.48 11.67
C ASP A 236 -11.22 -22.39 11.05
N ILE A 237 -10.92 -22.17 9.77
CA ILE A 237 -9.89 -22.92 9.07
C ILE A 237 -8.50 -22.58 9.63
N VAL A 238 -8.19 -21.31 9.87
CA VAL A 238 -6.91 -20.87 10.46
C VAL A 238 -6.74 -21.45 11.87
N ASN A 239 -7.79 -21.44 12.71
CA ASN A 239 -7.76 -22.06 14.03
C ASN A 239 -7.39 -23.55 13.96
N LYS A 240 -8.02 -24.28 13.03
CA LYS A 240 -7.77 -25.73 12.85
C LYS A 240 -6.35 -25.99 12.31
N ILE A 241 -5.89 -25.23 11.33
CA ILE A 241 -4.56 -25.42 10.74
C ILE A 241 -3.47 -25.22 11.80
N TYR A 242 -3.54 -24.15 12.60
CA TYR A 242 -2.55 -23.88 13.66
C TYR A 242 -2.83 -24.64 14.94
N GLN A 243 -3.86 -25.50 14.96
CA GLN A 243 -4.23 -26.32 16.14
C GLN A 243 -4.35 -25.48 17.41
N LEU A 244 -4.99 -24.30 17.30
CA LEU A 244 -5.18 -23.43 18.43
C LEU A 244 -6.19 -24.01 19.42
N SER A 245 -5.86 -24.00 20.73
CA SER A 245 -6.78 -24.39 21.77
C SER A 245 -7.85 -23.31 21.98
N GLU A 246 -8.95 -23.70 22.64
CA GLU A 246 -10.02 -22.77 23.02
C GLU A 246 -9.50 -21.60 23.88
N GLU A 247 -8.55 -21.89 24.78
CA GLU A 247 -7.87 -20.89 25.61
C GLU A 247 -7.10 -19.86 24.73
N GLU A 248 -6.35 -20.34 23.75
CA GLU A 248 -5.57 -19.49 22.82
C GLU A 248 -6.48 -18.65 21.92
N ILE A 249 -7.57 -19.25 21.41
CA ILE A 249 -8.58 -18.54 20.62
C ILE A 249 -9.26 -17.46 21.46
N ALA A 250 -9.66 -17.77 22.70
CA ALA A 250 -10.28 -16.82 23.62
C ALA A 250 -9.33 -15.66 23.96
N PHE A 251 -8.05 -15.97 24.17
CA PHE A 251 -7.00 -14.97 24.42
C PHE A 251 -6.87 -13.99 23.23
N ILE A 252 -6.77 -14.49 21.99
CA ILE A 252 -6.67 -13.68 20.78
C ILE A 252 -7.93 -12.79 20.60
N LYS A 253 -9.13 -13.38 20.81
CA LYS A 253 -10.41 -12.66 20.74
C LYS A 253 -10.47 -11.51 21.75
N LYS A 254 -10.04 -11.73 23.00
CA LYS A 254 -10.03 -10.72 24.07
C LYS A 254 -9.12 -9.54 23.75
N LEU A 255 -7.97 -9.77 23.13
CA LEU A 255 -7.06 -8.70 22.71
C LEU A 255 -7.65 -7.87 21.57
N ASN A 256 -8.29 -8.51 20.60
CA ASN A 256 -8.98 -7.83 19.50
C ASN A 256 -10.18 -6.99 19.98
N LEU A 257 -10.86 -7.40 21.06
CA LEU A 257 -11.95 -6.64 21.68
C LEU A 257 -11.45 -5.42 22.46
N LYS A 258 -10.36 -5.54 23.21
CA LYS A 258 -9.73 -4.41 23.93
C LYS A 258 -9.34 -3.30 22.95
N CYS A 259 -8.82 -3.64 21.78
CA CYS A 259 -8.50 -2.68 20.73
C CYS A 259 -9.73 -1.89 20.23
N LYS A 260 -10.92 -2.51 20.17
CA LYS A 260 -12.17 -1.85 19.76
C LYS A 260 -12.74 -0.93 20.83
N THR A 261 -12.66 -1.29 22.10
CA THR A 261 -13.20 -0.50 23.22
C THR A 261 -12.36 0.76 23.45
N THR A 262 -11.04 0.65 23.33
CA THR A 262 -10.13 1.80 23.34
C THR A 262 -10.39 2.73 22.13
N LYS A 263 -10.74 2.18 20.95
CA LYS A 263 -11.15 2.98 19.78
C LYS A 263 -12.35 3.88 20.07
N ASN A 264 -13.41 3.35 20.69
CA ASN A 264 -14.62 4.15 20.94
C ASN A 264 -14.38 5.27 21.97
N ASN A 265 -13.55 5.02 22.99
CA ASN A 265 -13.20 6.04 23.98
C ASN A 265 -12.22 7.08 23.40
N VAL A 266 -11.32 6.68 22.53
CA VAL A 266 -10.34 7.55 21.86
C VAL A 266 -10.97 8.35 20.72
N ILE A 267 -11.92 7.79 19.94
CA ILE A 267 -12.61 8.54 18.88
C ILE A 267 -13.43 9.72 19.47
N ASN A 268 -13.99 9.56 20.67
CA ASN A 268 -14.70 10.66 21.34
C ASN A 268 -13.76 11.75 21.88
N SER A 269 -12.55 11.41 22.31
CA SER A 269 -11.53 12.40 22.69
C SER A 269 -10.84 13.05 21.47
N TYR A 270 -10.58 12.28 20.39
CA TYR A 270 -9.93 12.81 19.17
C TYR A 270 -10.82 13.67 18.28
N LYS A 271 -12.14 13.60 18.40
CA LYS A 271 -13.00 14.56 17.69
C LYS A 271 -12.80 15.98 18.20
N GLU A 272 -12.52 16.16 19.49
CA GLU A 272 -12.19 17.47 20.08
C GLU A 272 -10.74 17.88 19.76
N ASP A 273 -9.76 16.95 19.86
CA ASP A 273 -8.34 17.24 19.62
C ASP A 273 -8.01 17.44 18.12
N TYR A 274 -8.70 16.75 17.20
CA TYR A 274 -8.44 16.86 15.76
C TYR A 274 -8.83 18.22 15.18
N PHE A 275 -9.90 18.86 15.69
CA PHE A 275 -10.25 20.23 15.35
C PHE A 275 -9.26 21.23 15.94
N PHE A 276 -8.74 20.96 17.12
CA PHE A 276 -7.75 21.81 17.79
C PHE A 276 -6.38 21.74 17.09
N ASP A 277 -5.91 20.55 16.74
CA ASP A 277 -4.62 20.32 16.06
C ASP A 277 -4.60 20.84 14.61
N ARG A 278 -5.73 20.78 13.90
CA ARG A 278 -5.86 21.37 12.57
C ARG A 278 -5.75 22.89 12.62
N LYS A 279 -6.42 23.50 13.57
CA LYS A 279 -6.36 24.97 13.79
C LYS A 279 -4.95 25.43 14.17
N ILE A 280 -4.25 24.70 15.05
CA ILE A 280 -2.84 25.00 15.43
C ILE A 280 -1.89 24.82 14.23
N ARG A 281 -2.11 23.88 13.32
CA ARG A 281 -1.28 23.71 12.12
C ARG A 281 -1.54 24.79 11.09
N GLU A 282 -2.80 25.18 10.91
CA GLU A 282 -3.19 26.28 10.02
C GLU A 282 -2.62 27.61 10.55
N ASP A 283 -2.69 27.86 11.86
CA ASP A 283 -2.13 29.05 12.51
C ASP A 283 -0.58 29.08 12.42
N ARG A 284 0.13 27.95 12.58
CA ARG A 284 1.58 27.87 12.42
C ARG A 284 2.03 28.09 10.97
N VAL A 285 1.29 27.58 9.99
CA VAL A 285 1.59 27.81 8.58
C VAL A 285 1.38 29.27 8.20
N LEU A 286 0.36 29.94 8.76
CA LEU A 286 0.13 31.37 8.60
C LEU A 286 1.24 32.20 9.24
N ASP A 287 1.67 31.86 10.48
CA ASP A 287 2.78 32.52 11.18
C ASP A 287 4.13 32.36 10.42
N ASP A 288 4.39 31.17 9.84
CA ASP A 288 5.60 30.91 9.04
C ASP A 288 5.55 31.66 7.68
N LEU A 289 4.38 31.78 7.06
CA LEU A 289 4.17 32.60 5.86
C LEU A 289 4.36 34.09 6.17
N ASP A 290 3.78 34.60 7.25
CA ASP A 290 3.94 36.01 7.65
C ASP A 290 5.41 36.38 7.96
N ARG A 291 6.19 35.46 8.53
CA ARG A 291 7.64 35.64 8.73
C ARG A 291 8.46 35.63 7.42
N LEU A 292 8.00 34.91 6.40
CA LEU A 292 8.67 34.86 5.08
C LEU A 292 8.40 36.12 4.23
N PHE A 293 7.31 36.83 4.50
CA PHE A 293 6.92 38.06 3.77
C PHE A 293 7.30 39.36 4.50
N GLN A 294 7.89 39.28 5.70
CA GLN A 294 8.37 40.44 6.46
C GLN A 294 9.90 40.69 6.35
N ASN A 295 10.64 39.95 5.47
CA ASN A 295 12.07 40.15 5.20
C ASN A 295 12.34 40.48 3.72
#